data_bdca90ce42064997366524c134af0989
#
_entry.id   bdca90ce42064997366524c134af0989
#
_cell.length_a   1.000
_cell.length_b   1.000
_cell.length_c   1.000
_cell.angle_alpha   90.00
_cell.angle_beta   90.00
_cell.angle_gamma   90.00
#
_symmetry.space_group_name_H-M   'P 1'
#
loop_
_entity.id
_entity.type
_entity.pdbx_description
1 polymer ?
#
loop_
_entity_poly.entity_id
_entity_poly.type
_entity_poly.pdbx_seq_one_letter_code
_entity_poly.pdbx_strand_id
1 'polypeptide(L)'
;DGKTVYMARVEGDWVFKQTQEELEDLYGRDVADDAYSFVFYSAGVEDNPYIKRYQPSYIRKLDNLPELERKMLRYGCWKAVPEASGWFKKEWVKIVEHSQVPLGLRQCRGWDLAATLPDKEVNKAPDWTRGVKGAYDSATGTLYILDMVSDRNRPAVIQKLIEDTALKDGKSCFVGLEQDPGQAGVESIHNKKARLARLGAKVMVTKARQSKFERAEEFLIAAQNGSVVLVRGDWNRDFLYEGETFDGKEKRGKFDDIVDATNTMYKLLVLASSLPSLKFNKQRASSMPRGTLL
;
A
#
# COMPACT_ATOMS: atom_id res chain seq x y z
N ASP A 1 5.84 -22.38 -21.71
CA ASP A 1 5.75 -23.71 -21.11
C ASP A 1 6.94 -24.57 -21.53
N GLY A 2 7.51 -25.35 -20.60
CA GLY A 2 8.59 -26.30 -20.87
C GLY A 2 9.97 -25.69 -21.10
N LYS A 3 10.16 -24.40 -20.94
CA LYS A 3 11.48 -23.77 -21.01
C LYS A 3 12.16 -23.86 -19.65
N THR A 4 13.40 -24.32 -19.65
CA THR A 4 14.23 -24.30 -18.45
C THR A 4 14.69 -22.86 -18.18
N VAL A 5 14.57 -22.44 -16.92
CA VAL A 5 15.12 -21.20 -16.39
C VAL A 5 16.00 -21.55 -15.21
N TYR A 6 17.10 -20.87 -15.06
CA TYR A 6 18.00 -21.05 -13.92
C TYR A 6 17.74 -19.96 -12.90
N MET A 7 17.65 -20.35 -11.62
CA MET A 7 17.43 -19.41 -10.53
C MET A 7 18.50 -19.57 -9.46
N ALA A 8 18.98 -18.46 -8.95
CA ALA A 8 19.96 -18.42 -7.88
C ALA A 8 19.60 -17.31 -6.87
N ARG A 9 20.15 -17.40 -5.69
CA ARG A 9 19.96 -16.38 -4.66
C ARG A 9 21.16 -15.43 -4.61
N VAL A 10 20.94 -14.16 -4.92
CA VAL A 10 21.97 -13.12 -4.91
C VAL A 10 21.55 -12.03 -3.93
N GLU A 11 22.37 -11.74 -2.93
CA GLU A 11 22.11 -10.72 -1.89
C GLU A 11 20.76 -10.85 -1.18
N GLY A 12 20.22 -12.08 -1.12
CA GLY A 12 18.93 -12.37 -0.49
C GLY A 12 17.75 -12.43 -1.45
N ASP A 13 17.87 -11.96 -2.67
CA ASP A 13 16.84 -11.97 -3.70
C ASP A 13 17.02 -13.14 -4.70
N TRP A 14 15.88 -13.59 -5.26
CA TRP A 14 15.90 -14.61 -6.32
C TRP A 14 16.08 -13.94 -7.68
N VAL A 15 17.14 -14.33 -8.39
CA VAL A 15 17.40 -13.95 -9.78
C VAL A 15 17.13 -15.10 -10.73
N PHE A 16 16.57 -14.78 -11.91
CA PHE A 16 16.18 -15.78 -12.92
C PHE A 16 16.87 -15.46 -14.24
N LYS A 17 17.51 -16.45 -14.86
CA LYS A 17 18.18 -16.32 -16.15
C LYS A 17 17.82 -17.49 -17.06
N GLN A 18 18.00 -17.30 -18.36
CA GLN A 18 17.67 -18.34 -19.36
C GLN A 18 18.71 -19.44 -19.39
N THR A 19 19.96 -19.11 -19.09
CA THR A 19 21.08 -20.07 -19.07
C THR A 19 21.90 -19.90 -17.78
N GLN A 20 22.69 -20.92 -17.48
CA GLN A 20 23.60 -20.90 -16.34
C GLN A 20 24.80 -19.98 -16.63
N GLU A 21 25.22 -19.89 -17.91
CA GLU A 21 26.26 -18.97 -18.35
C GLU A 21 25.88 -17.51 -18.10
N GLU A 22 24.62 -17.12 -18.31
CA GLU A 22 24.14 -15.77 -17.97
C GLU A 22 24.23 -15.46 -16.47
N LEU A 23 24.07 -16.47 -15.61
CA LEU A 23 24.27 -16.29 -14.16
C LEU A 23 25.77 -16.16 -13.84
N GLU A 24 26.63 -16.95 -14.46
CA GLU A 24 28.08 -16.90 -14.28
C GLU A 24 28.63 -15.53 -14.70
N ASP A 25 28.23 -15.04 -15.88
CA ASP A 25 28.68 -13.76 -16.44
C ASP A 25 28.28 -12.56 -15.58
N LEU A 26 27.10 -12.61 -14.95
CA LEU A 26 26.55 -11.47 -14.20
C LEU A 26 26.86 -11.52 -12.70
N TYR A 27 26.97 -12.72 -12.12
CA TYR A 27 27.02 -12.90 -10.66
C TYR A 27 28.18 -13.78 -10.20
N GLY A 28 28.96 -14.32 -11.14
CA GLY A 28 30.11 -15.17 -10.86
C GLY A 28 29.79 -16.66 -10.80
N ARG A 29 30.86 -17.45 -10.89
CA ARG A 29 30.80 -18.90 -11.01
C ARG A 29 30.16 -19.60 -9.80
N ASP A 30 30.48 -19.13 -8.60
CA ASP A 30 29.94 -19.71 -7.36
C ASP A 30 28.41 -19.64 -7.32
N VAL A 31 27.83 -18.52 -7.81
CA VAL A 31 26.38 -18.33 -7.91
C VAL A 31 25.76 -19.22 -9.00
N ALA A 32 26.46 -19.38 -10.10
CA ALA A 32 26.01 -20.24 -11.20
C ALA A 32 26.04 -21.73 -10.83
N ASP A 33 27.06 -22.16 -10.09
CA ASP A 33 27.20 -23.56 -9.64
C ASP A 33 26.13 -23.94 -8.60
N ASP A 34 25.68 -22.98 -7.78
CA ASP A 34 24.59 -23.16 -6.80
C ASP A 34 23.18 -22.93 -7.39
N ALA A 35 23.08 -22.66 -8.70
CA ALA A 35 21.80 -22.36 -9.33
C ALA A 35 20.90 -23.60 -9.46
N TYR A 36 19.62 -23.40 -9.21
CA TYR A 36 18.58 -24.42 -9.45
C TYR A 36 18.00 -24.28 -10.85
N SER A 37 17.82 -25.39 -11.55
CA SER A 37 17.03 -25.39 -12.76
C SER A 37 15.54 -25.41 -12.42
N PHE A 38 14.76 -24.56 -13.07
CA PHE A 38 13.33 -24.48 -12.91
C PHE A 38 12.63 -24.61 -14.27
N VAL A 39 11.65 -25.51 -14.34
CA VAL A 39 10.80 -25.66 -15.52
C VAL A 39 9.37 -25.55 -15.11
N PHE A 40 8.62 -24.69 -15.77
CA PHE A 40 7.19 -24.55 -15.55
C PHE A 40 6.40 -25.22 -16.68
N TYR A 41 5.50 -26.12 -16.30
CA TYR A 41 4.49 -26.68 -17.17
C TYR A 41 3.11 -26.27 -16.67
N SER A 42 2.34 -25.58 -17.50
CA SER A 42 0.95 -25.30 -17.17
C SER A 42 0.13 -26.60 -17.34
N ALA A 43 -0.67 -26.90 -16.32
CA ALA A 43 -1.59 -28.02 -16.37
C ALA A 43 -2.92 -27.64 -15.73
N GLY A 44 -4.00 -27.95 -16.41
CA GLY A 44 -5.35 -27.84 -15.88
C GLY A 44 -5.87 -29.21 -15.40
N VAL A 45 -7.02 -29.21 -14.73
CA VAL A 45 -7.63 -30.46 -14.28
C VAL A 45 -7.98 -31.41 -15.45
N GLU A 46 -8.17 -30.85 -16.64
CA GLU A 46 -8.44 -31.59 -17.88
C GLU A 46 -7.27 -32.44 -18.34
N ASP A 47 -6.04 -32.09 -17.96
CA ASP A 47 -4.84 -32.80 -18.35
C ASP A 47 -4.63 -34.06 -17.51
N ASN A 48 -5.46 -34.26 -16.47
CA ASN A 48 -5.44 -35.45 -15.64
C ASN A 48 -6.51 -36.47 -16.08
N PRO A 49 -6.16 -37.53 -16.84
CA PRO A 49 -7.12 -38.50 -17.34
C PRO A 49 -7.79 -39.30 -16.21
N TYR A 50 -7.14 -39.47 -15.07
CA TYR A 50 -7.71 -40.16 -13.91
C TYR A 50 -8.90 -39.38 -13.35
N ILE A 51 -8.77 -38.06 -13.17
CA ILE A 51 -9.86 -37.19 -12.66
C ILE A 51 -11.04 -37.22 -13.63
N LYS A 52 -10.79 -37.10 -14.94
CA LYS A 52 -11.85 -37.22 -15.95
C LYS A 52 -12.61 -38.54 -15.85
N ARG A 53 -11.92 -39.63 -15.69
CA ARG A 53 -12.51 -40.96 -15.74
C ARG A 53 -13.19 -41.37 -14.44
N TYR A 54 -12.55 -41.04 -13.28
CA TYR A 54 -12.97 -41.59 -12.00
C TYR A 54 -13.57 -40.55 -11.05
N GLN A 55 -13.36 -39.26 -11.28
CA GLN A 55 -13.83 -38.19 -10.42
C GLN A 55 -14.51 -37.01 -11.16
N PRO A 56 -15.50 -37.26 -12.06
CA PRO A 56 -16.17 -36.17 -12.79
C PRO A 56 -16.91 -35.19 -11.88
N SER A 57 -17.27 -35.61 -10.66
CA SER A 57 -17.88 -34.75 -9.64
C SER A 57 -16.92 -33.68 -9.12
N TYR A 58 -15.61 -33.97 -9.11
CA TYR A 58 -14.59 -32.98 -8.73
C TYR A 58 -14.52 -31.86 -9.75
N ILE A 59 -14.56 -32.18 -11.04
CA ILE A 59 -14.60 -31.18 -12.14
C ILE A 59 -15.82 -30.27 -11.97
N ARG A 60 -17.01 -30.83 -11.73
CA ARG A 60 -18.24 -30.04 -11.49
C ARG A 60 -18.13 -29.13 -10.28
N LYS A 61 -17.42 -29.55 -9.20
CA LYS A 61 -17.17 -28.69 -8.04
C LYS A 61 -16.28 -27.50 -8.42
N LEU A 62 -15.23 -27.71 -9.23
CA LEU A 62 -14.39 -26.64 -9.72
C LEU A 62 -15.12 -25.67 -10.65
N ASP A 63 -16.06 -26.19 -11.49
CA ASP A 63 -16.87 -25.36 -12.38
C ASP A 63 -17.83 -24.42 -11.62
N ASN A 64 -18.24 -24.81 -10.40
CA ASN A 64 -19.08 -24.00 -9.54
C ASN A 64 -18.32 -23.03 -8.61
N LEU A 65 -16.99 -22.97 -8.71
CA LEU A 65 -16.21 -22.00 -7.98
C LEU A 65 -16.39 -20.58 -8.54
N PRO A 66 -16.17 -19.54 -7.71
CA PRO A 66 -16.04 -18.17 -8.19
C PRO A 66 -15.02 -18.09 -9.33
N GLU A 67 -15.21 -17.15 -10.24
CA GLU A 67 -14.46 -17.09 -11.51
C GLU A 67 -12.94 -17.10 -11.33
N LEU A 68 -12.43 -16.33 -10.36
CA LEU A 68 -11.00 -16.31 -10.07
C LEU A 68 -10.48 -17.69 -9.64
N GLU A 69 -11.12 -18.29 -8.65
CA GLU A 69 -10.76 -19.61 -8.13
C GLU A 69 -10.87 -20.67 -9.23
N ARG A 70 -11.89 -20.55 -10.07
CA ARG A 70 -12.07 -21.42 -11.24
C ARG A 70 -10.93 -21.26 -12.25
N LYS A 71 -10.51 -20.02 -12.56
CA LYS A 71 -9.34 -19.76 -13.43
C LYS A 71 -8.08 -20.37 -12.87
N MET A 72 -7.84 -20.25 -11.57
CA MET A 72 -6.65 -20.79 -10.91
C MET A 72 -6.68 -22.32 -10.78
N LEU A 73 -7.75 -22.87 -10.23
CA LEU A 73 -7.82 -24.27 -9.82
C LEU A 73 -8.32 -25.20 -10.95
N ARG A 74 -9.23 -24.69 -11.79
CA ARG A 74 -9.81 -25.47 -12.89
C ARG A 74 -8.92 -25.48 -14.14
N TYR A 75 -8.34 -24.32 -14.45
CA TYR A 75 -7.55 -24.12 -15.68
C TYR A 75 -6.06 -23.93 -15.43
N GLY A 76 -5.59 -23.99 -14.18
CA GLY A 76 -4.18 -23.83 -13.84
C GLY A 76 -3.61 -22.46 -14.23
N CYS A 77 -4.44 -21.42 -14.25
CA CYS A 77 -4.02 -20.10 -14.66
C CYS A 77 -3.29 -19.36 -13.53
N TRP A 78 -1.97 -19.38 -13.53
CA TRP A 78 -1.12 -18.66 -12.57
C TRP A 78 -1.13 -17.15 -12.71
N LYS A 79 -1.60 -16.65 -13.87
CA LYS A 79 -1.77 -15.21 -14.15
C LYS A 79 -3.20 -14.73 -13.86
N ALA A 80 -4.06 -15.60 -13.33
CA ALA A 80 -5.38 -15.20 -12.94
C ALA A 80 -5.27 -14.19 -11.80
N VAL A 81 -5.69 -12.96 -12.07
CA VAL A 81 -5.88 -11.92 -11.07
C VAL A 81 -7.37 -11.83 -10.78
N PRO A 82 -7.77 -11.43 -9.57
CA PRO A 82 -9.15 -11.11 -9.30
C PRO A 82 -9.64 -10.16 -10.38
N GLU A 83 -10.82 -10.42 -10.97
CA GLU A 83 -11.46 -9.38 -11.74
C GLU A 83 -11.60 -8.18 -10.83
N ALA A 84 -11.21 -7.01 -11.36
CA ALA A 84 -11.36 -5.77 -10.63
C ALA A 84 -12.76 -5.76 -10.03
N SER A 85 -12.86 -5.61 -8.73
CA SER A 85 -14.14 -5.64 -8.01
C SER A 85 -15.11 -4.55 -8.49
N GLY A 86 -14.69 -3.76 -9.49
CA GLY A 86 -15.39 -2.59 -10.01
C GLY A 86 -15.15 -1.33 -9.16
N TRP A 87 -14.48 -1.47 -8.03
CA TRP A 87 -14.23 -0.40 -7.09
C TRP A 87 -13.07 0.50 -7.48
N PHE A 88 -11.98 -0.10 -7.99
CA PHE A 88 -10.84 0.61 -8.54
C PHE A 88 -10.42 -0.06 -9.85
N LYS A 89 -10.03 0.73 -10.84
CA LYS A 89 -9.48 0.25 -12.11
C LYS A 89 -8.22 1.00 -12.43
N LYS A 90 -7.20 0.29 -12.88
CA LYS A 90 -5.92 0.92 -13.29
C LYS A 90 -6.08 1.96 -14.40
N GLU A 91 -7.13 1.80 -15.24
CA GLU A 91 -7.42 2.74 -16.33
C GLU A 91 -7.91 4.11 -15.83
N TRP A 92 -8.32 4.24 -14.56
CA TRP A 92 -8.74 5.50 -13.95
C TRP A 92 -7.58 6.41 -13.60
N VAL A 93 -6.36 5.85 -13.50
CA VAL A 93 -5.19 6.61 -13.08
C VAL A 93 -4.13 6.64 -14.18
N LYS A 94 -3.45 7.78 -14.29
CA LYS A 94 -2.31 7.95 -15.21
C LYS A 94 -1.02 7.77 -14.44
N ILE A 95 0.00 7.21 -15.10
CA ILE A 95 1.36 7.16 -14.55
C ILE A 95 2.19 8.23 -15.25
N VAL A 96 2.81 9.09 -14.47
CA VAL A 96 3.63 10.22 -14.94
C VAL A 96 5.04 10.16 -14.37
N GLU A 97 5.97 10.87 -14.98
CA GLU A 97 7.31 11.02 -14.41
C GLU A 97 7.32 12.06 -13.29
N HIS A 98 8.26 11.94 -12.35
CA HIS A 98 8.38 12.85 -11.21
C HIS A 98 8.53 14.32 -11.63
N SER A 99 9.18 14.58 -12.77
CA SER A 99 9.36 15.92 -13.36
C SER A 99 8.05 16.59 -13.79
N GLN A 100 6.97 15.83 -13.93
CA GLN A 100 5.64 16.34 -14.31
C GLN A 100 4.78 16.76 -13.12
N VAL A 101 5.27 16.52 -11.89
CA VAL A 101 4.58 16.95 -10.67
C VAL A 101 4.90 18.42 -10.39
N PRO A 102 3.89 19.31 -10.23
CA PRO A 102 4.12 20.71 -9.90
C PRO A 102 4.92 20.87 -8.60
N LEU A 103 5.80 21.84 -8.57
CA LEU A 103 6.60 22.15 -7.38
C LEU A 103 5.78 22.88 -6.32
N GLY A 104 6.18 22.75 -5.06
CA GLY A 104 5.61 23.48 -3.95
C GLY A 104 4.25 22.98 -3.46
N LEU A 105 3.76 21.85 -3.95
CA LEU A 105 2.53 21.26 -3.49
C LEU A 105 2.63 20.81 -2.03
N ARG A 106 1.51 20.91 -1.32
CA ARG A 106 1.37 20.37 0.03
C ARG A 106 1.44 18.85 -0.03
N GLN A 107 2.29 18.24 0.80
CA GLN A 107 2.53 16.81 0.83
C GLN A 107 2.14 16.19 2.17
N CYS A 108 1.67 14.95 2.11
CA CYS A 108 1.40 14.12 3.29
C CYS A 108 1.75 12.67 3.00
N ARG A 109 2.35 11.98 3.97
CA ARG A 109 2.45 10.53 3.96
C ARG A 109 1.48 9.96 4.97
N GLY A 110 0.42 9.31 4.50
CA GLY A 110 -0.51 8.55 5.33
C GLY A 110 0.07 7.16 5.63
N TRP A 111 -0.04 6.75 6.87
CA TRP A 111 0.40 5.44 7.33
C TRP A 111 -0.78 4.60 7.77
N ASP A 112 -0.77 3.33 7.33
CA ASP A 112 -1.48 2.23 7.94
C ASP A 112 -0.47 1.35 8.68
N LEU A 113 -0.72 1.08 9.94
CA LEU A 113 0.23 0.44 10.84
C LEU A 113 -0.28 -0.96 11.21
N ALA A 114 0.49 -2.00 10.88
CA ALA A 114 0.18 -3.36 11.29
C ALA A 114 -0.04 -3.48 12.80
N ALA A 115 -1.18 -4.04 13.19
CA ALA A 115 -1.52 -4.27 14.58
C ALA A 115 -0.89 -5.55 15.15
N THR A 116 -0.48 -6.50 14.31
CA THR A 116 -0.03 -7.83 14.69
C THR A 116 1.47 -8.03 14.47
N LEU A 117 2.10 -8.73 15.44
CA LEU A 117 3.48 -9.18 15.29
C LEU A 117 3.56 -10.33 14.28
N PRO A 118 4.68 -10.44 13.53
CA PRO A 118 4.98 -11.65 12.78
C PRO A 118 5.14 -12.82 13.76
N ASP A 119 4.13 -13.67 13.88
CA ASP A 119 4.18 -14.86 14.70
C ASP A 119 4.37 -16.08 13.81
N LYS A 120 5.52 -16.76 13.96
CA LYS A 120 5.87 -17.94 13.18
C LYS A 120 5.03 -19.17 13.54
N GLU A 121 4.41 -19.18 14.73
CA GLU A 121 3.68 -20.37 15.23
C GLU A 121 2.22 -20.42 14.76
N VAL A 122 1.63 -19.29 14.39
CA VAL A 122 0.19 -19.21 14.06
C VAL A 122 -0.09 -19.20 12.55
N ASN A 123 0.89 -19.37 11.70
CA ASN A 123 0.73 -19.44 10.22
C ASN A 123 -0.19 -18.35 9.60
N LYS A 124 -0.30 -17.20 10.25
CA LYS A 124 -0.99 -16.01 9.76
C LYS A 124 0.06 -15.06 9.21
N ALA A 125 -0.02 -14.79 7.93
CA ALA A 125 0.72 -13.65 7.36
C ALA A 125 0.30 -12.39 8.13
N PRO A 126 1.21 -11.70 8.85
CA PRO A 126 0.86 -10.48 9.55
C PRO A 126 0.48 -9.40 8.54
N ASP A 127 -0.30 -8.43 8.98
CA ASP A 127 -0.65 -7.27 8.15
C ASP A 127 0.61 -6.48 7.78
N TRP A 128 0.55 -5.77 6.67
CA TRP A 128 1.62 -4.89 6.26
C TRP A 128 1.53 -3.54 6.96
N THR A 129 2.67 -2.95 7.27
CA THR A 129 2.74 -1.51 7.48
C THR A 129 2.99 -0.84 6.15
N ARG A 130 2.08 0.06 5.78
CA ARG A 130 2.14 0.80 4.51
C ARG A 130 2.19 2.31 4.77
N GLY A 131 3.05 3.00 4.02
CA GLY A 131 3.15 4.47 4.06
C GLY A 131 3.02 5.04 2.66
N VAL A 132 1.88 5.64 2.32
CA VAL A 132 1.61 6.22 1.00
C VAL A 132 1.80 7.72 1.04
N LYS A 133 2.71 8.25 0.21
CA LYS A 133 3.00 9.68 0.08
C LYS A 133 2.23 10.29 -1.08
N GLY A 134 1.54 11.38 -0.82
CA GLY A 134 0.82 12.13 -1.84
C GLY A 134 1.09 13.63 -1.80
N ALA A 135 0.78 14.28 -2.91
CA ALA A 135 0.74 15.74 -3.05
C ALA A 135 -0.57 16.17 -3.71
N TYR A 136 -1.15 17.26 -3.25
CA TYR A 136 -2.42 17.75 -3.78
C TYR A 136 -2.28 19.14 -4.38
N ASP A 137 -2.68 19.23 -5.64
CA ASP A 137 -2.82 20.48 -6.35
C ASP A 137 -4.26 21.00 -6.25
N SER A 138 -4.48 21.96 -5.38
CA SER A 138 -5.82 22.54 -5.17
C SER A 138 -6.30 23.41 -6.35
N ALA A 139 -5.41 23.83 -7.25
CA ALA A 139 -5.78 24.62 -8.41
C ALA A 139 -6.43 23.76 -9.51
N THR A 140 -5.95 22.53 -9.68
CA THR A 140 -6.47 21.57 -10.65
C THR A 140 -7.36 20.50 -10.06
N GLY A 141 -7.37 20.35 -8.72
CA GLY A 141 -8.04 19.24 -8.04
C GLY A 141 -7.33 17.90 -8.20
N THR A 142 -6.05 17.90 -8.60
CA THR A 142 -5.31 16.67 -8.89
C THR A 142 -4.53 16.18 -7.67
N LEU A 143 -4.72 14.91 -7.33
CA LEU A 143 -3.92 14.20 -6.34
C LEU A 143 -2.82 13.41 -7.02
N TYR A 144 -1.58 13.66 -6.67
CA TYR A 144 -0.41 12.92 -7.11
C TYR A 144 0.00 11.93 -6.01
N ILE A 145 0.02 10.63 -6.29
CA ILE A 145 0.63 9.63 -5.42
C ILE A 145 2.10 9.56 -5.80
N LEU A 146 2.98 9.93 -4.88
CA LEU A 146 4.40 10.19 -5.16
C LEU A 146 5.28 8.99 -4.88
N ASP A 147 4.96 8.23 -3.82
CA ASP A 147 5.81 7.15 -3.30
C ASP A 147 5.04 6.27 -2.34
N MET A 148 5.50 5.03 -2.19
CA MET A 148 4.98 4.09 -1.22
C MET A 148 6.13 3.34 -0.54
N VAL A 149 6.04 3.21 0.78
CA VAL A 149 6.95 2.41 1.61
C VAL A 149 6.15 1.28 2.25
N SER A 150 6.74 0.10 2.30
CA SER A 150 6.11 -1.11 2.81
C SER A 150 7.08 -1.93 3.63
N ASP A 151 6.65 -2.43 4.80
CA ASP A 151 7.43 -3.38 5.58
C ASP A 151 6.52 -4.27 6.44
N ARG A 152 7.03 -5.44 6.78
CA ARG A 152 6.45 -6.41 7.73
C ARG A 152 7.50 -6.77 8.75
N ASN A 153 7.54 -6.09 9.86
CA ASN A 153 8.61 -6.28 10.83
C ASN A 153 8.14 -6.05 12.27
N ARG A 154 9.04 -6.26 13.21
CA ARG A 154 8.79 -5.99 14.63
C ARG A 154 8.52 -4.51 14.86
N PRO A 155 7.71 -4.13 15.87
CA PRO A 155 7.31 -2.74 16.13
C PRO A 155 8.47 -1.74 16.20
N ALA A 156 9.61 -2.14 16.77
CA ALA A 156 10.79 -1.26 16.86
C ALA A 156 11.40 -0.95 15.48
N VAL A 157 11.41 -1.91 14.56
CA VAL A 157 11.89 -1.73 13.19
C VAL A 157 10.92 -0.84 12.41
N ILE A 158 9.61 -1.10 12.54
CA ILE A 158 8.55 -0.27 11.94
C ILE A 158 8.62 1.16 12.46
N GLN A 159 8.82 1.34 13.77
CA GLN A 159 8.96 2.69 14.34
C GLN A 159 10.17 3.43 13.73
N LYS A 160 11.31 2.73 13.59
CA LYS A 160 12.49 3.29 12.94
C LYS A 160 12.24 3.61 11.47
N LEU A 161 11.56 2.72 10.73
CA LEU A 161 11.18 2.96 9.34
C LEU A 161 10.36 4.25 9.18
N ILE A 162 9.37 4.47 10.05
CA ILE A 162 8.55 5.68 10.03
C ILE A 162 9.39 6.93 10.29
N GLU A 163 10.30 6.87 11.27
CA GLU A 163 11.18 7.97 11.63
C GLU A 163 12.18 8.31 10.50
N ASP A 164 12.84 7.30 9.94
CA ASP A 164 13.79 7.46 8.81
C ASP A 164 13.07 7.99 7.56
N THR A 165 11.87 7.49 7.30
CA THR A 165 11.04 7.96 6.17
C THR A 165 10.60 9.42 6.38
N ALA A 166 10.21 9.80 7.60
CA ALA A 166 9.83 11.18 7.89
C ALA A 166 11.01 12.16 7.72
N LEU A 167 12.23 11.74 8.07
CA LEU A 167 13.44 12.51 7.81
C LEU A 167 13.72 12.67 6.31
N LYS A 168 13.59 11.58 5.54
CA LYS A 168 13.76 11.57 4.09
C LYS A 168 12.71 12.43 3.37
N ASP A 169 11.46 12.37 3.81
CA ASP A 169 10.36 13.16 3.23
C ASP A 169 10.50 14.66 3.52
N GLY A 170 11.19 15.02 4.59
CA GLY A 170 11.48 16.39 4.96
C GLY A 170 10.34 17.12 5.67
N LYS A 171 10.63 18.33 6.16
CA LYS A 171 9.71 19.12 7.02
C LYS A 171 8.46 19.64 6.29
N SER A 172 8.44 19.65 4.97
CA SER A 172 7.30 20.06 4.15
C SER A 172 6.24 18.97 4.00
N CYS A 173 6.59 17.70 4.20
CA CYS A 173 5.69 16.58 4.17
C CYS A 173 5.12 16.30 5.57
N PHE A 174 3.80 16.23 5.67
CA PHE A 174 3.12 15.86 6.92
C PHE A 174 3.15 14.33 7.08
N VAL A 175 3.32 13.87 8.33
CA VAL A 175 3.12 12.46 8.69
C VAL A 175 1.67 12.30 9.11
N GLY A 176 0.90 11.55 8.34
CA GLY A 176 -0.51 11.24 8.60
C GLY A 176 -0.63 9.92 9.34
N LEU A 177 -1.32 9.93 10.49
CA LEU A 177 -1.60 8.73 11.27
C LEU A 177 -3.11 8.60 11.49
N GLU A 178 -3.63 7.39 11.54
CA GLU A 178 -4.97 7.11 11.99
C GLU A 178 -4.97 6.69 13.46
N GLN A 179 -5.90 7.24 14.24
CA GLN A 179 -6.08 6.90 15.64
C GLN A 179 -7.21 5.90 15.77
N ASP A 180 -6.89 4.72 16.27
CA ASP A 180 -7.87 3.72 16.64
C ASP A 180 -8.76 4.20 17.77
N PRO A 181 -10.00 3.71 17.85
CA PRO A 181 -10.89 4.02 18.96
C PRO A 181 -10.35 3.44 20.27
N GLY A 182 -10.64 4.13 21.38
CA GLY A 182 -10.25 3.69 22.72
C GLY A 182 -8.95 4.32 23.24
N GLN A 183 -8.69 4.09 24.54
CA GLN A 183 -7.58 4.74 25.25
C GLN A 183 -6.20 4.27 24.77
N ALA A 184 -6.06 2.98 24.45
CA ALA A 184 -4.80 2.44 23.93
C ALA A 184 -4.40 3.07 22.58
N GLY A 185 -5.37 3.32 21.68
CA GLY A 185 -5.13 4.03 20.43
C GLY A 185 -4.68 5.48 20.65
N VAL A 186 -5.28 6.19 21.61
CA VAL A 186 -4.88 7.55 21.97
C VAL A 186 -3.45 7.60 22.47
N GLU A 187 -3.08 6.70 23.38
CA GLU A 187 -1.72 6.62 23.96
C GLU A 187 -0.67 6.26 22.91
N SER A 188 -0.96 5.28 22.07
CA SER A 188 -0.07 4.86 20.97
C SER A 188 0.23 6.04 20.03
N ILE A 189 -0.79 6.77 19.61
CA ILE A 189 -0.64 7.93 18.73
C ILE A 189 0.11 9.07 19.45
N HIS A 190 -0.17 9.32 20.73
CA HIS A 190 0.54 10.34 21.50
C HIS A 190 2.04 10.08 21.54
N ASN A 191 2.45 8.85 21.81
CA ASN A 191 3.85 8.45 21.86
C ASN A 191 4.53 8.59 20.49
N LYS A 192 3.90 8.12 19.40
CA LYS A 192 4.42 8.28 18.04
C LYS A 192 4.57 9.75 17.65
N LYS A 193 3.55 10.57 17.95
CA LYS A 193 3.57 12.00 17.67
C LYS A 193 4.71 12.71 18.40
N ALA A 194 4.93 12.40 19.69
CA ALA A 194 6.01 12.98 20.47
C ALA A 194 7.40 12.63 19.89
N ARG A 195 7.61 11.38 19.46
CA ARG A 195 8.86 10.94 18.84
C ARG A 195 9.12 11.64 17.50
N LEU A 196 8.14 11.68 16.62
CA LEU A 196 8.23 12.33 15.31
C LEU A 196 8.42 13.84 15.42
N ALA A 197 7.78 14.49 16.41
CA ALA A 197 7.95 15.91 16.66
C ALA A 197 9.39 16.26 17.09
N ARG A 198 10.09 15.39 17.83
CA ARG A 198 11.50 15.58 18.18
C ARG A 198 12.43 15.59 16.95
N LEU A 199 12.02 14.91 15.86
CA LEU A 199 12.70 14.92 14.57
C LEU A 199 12.31 16.13 13.69
N GLY A 200 11.44 16.99 14.19
CA GLY A 200 10.93 18.15 13.45
C GLY A 200 9.82 17.83 12.44
N ALA A 201 9.30 16.60 12.45
CA ALA A 201 8.20 16.21 11.58
C ALA A 201 6.86 16.77 12.09
N LYS A 202 6.02 17.21 11.16
CA LYS A 202 4.66 17.69 11.46
C LYS A 202 3.71 16.50 11.35
N VAL A 203 3.06 16.13 12.46
CA VAL A 203 2.14 15.00 12.52
C VAL A 203 0.70 15.46 12.51
N MET A 204 -0.09 14.92 11.62
CA MET A 204 -1.53 15.07 11.54
C MET A 204 -2.21 13.75 11.87
N VAL A 205 -3.36 13.78 12.53
CA VAL A 205 -4.07 12.59 13.00
C VAL A 205 -5.51 12.63 12.54
N THR A 206 -5.97 11.54 11.93
CA THR A 206 -7.39 11.27 11.66
C THR A 206 -7.94 10.31 12.72
N LYS A 207 -9.26 10.27 12.86
CA LYS A 207 -9.94 9.30 13.72
C LYS A 207 -10.69 8.29 12.86
N ALA A 208 -10.53 7.01 13.15
CA ALA A 208 -11.32 5.94 12.56
C ALA A 208 -12.77 6.04 13.05
N ARG A 209 -13.67 6.61 12.24
CA ARG A 209 -15.10 6.79 12.59
C ARG A 209 -16.06 6.12 11.60
N GLN A 210 -15.58 5.71 10.45
CA GLN A 210 -16.38 5.17 9.34
C GLN A 210 -15.91 3.77 8.98
N SER A 211 -16.75 2.99 8.30
CA SER A 211 -16.35 1.71 7.72
C SER A 211 -15.20 1.91 6.71
N LYS A 212 -14.41 0.87 6.49
CA LYS A 212 -13.31 0.90 5.48
C LYS A 212 -13.82 1.33 4.11
N PHE A 213 -14.99 0.86 3.75
CA PHE A 213 -15.66 1.19 2.50
C PHE A 213 -15.95 2.69 2.36
N GLU A 214 -16.68 3.28 3.32
CA GLU A 214 -17.01 4.72 3.29
C GLU A 214 -15.75 5.59 3.27
N ARG A 215 -14.66 5.11 3.88
CA ARG A 215 -13.37 5.82 3.88
C ARG A 215 -12.70 5.79 2.50
N ALA A 216 -12.83 4.69 1.77
CA ALA A 216 -12.24 4.52 0.45
C ALA A 216 -13.04 5.24 -0.65
N GLU A 217 -14.36 5.41 -0.47
CA GLU A 217 -15.29 5.89 -1.49
C GLU A 217 -14.85 7.22 -2.10
N GLU A 218 -14.46 8.19 -1.28
CA GLU A 218 -14.06 9.52 -1.77
C GLU A 218 -12.80 9.48 -2.64
N PHE A 219 -11.81 8.67 -2.26
CA PHE A 219 -10.61 8.44 -3.07
C PHE A 219 -10.94 7.71 -4.38
N LEU A 220 -11.81 6.70 -4.32
CA LEU A 220 -12.23 5.93 -5.48
C LEU A 220 -13.00 6.80 -6.49
N ILE A 221 -13.89 7.67 -6.02
CA ILE A 221 -14.59 8.66 -6.85
C ILE A 221 -13.58 9.61 -7.52
N ALA A 222 -12.59 10.10 -6.77
CA ALA A 222 -11.55 10.97 -7.33
C ALA A 222 -10.73 10.23 -8.40
N ALA A 223 -10.38 8.96 -8.18
CA ALA A 223 -9.68 8.13 -9.16
C ALA A 223 -10.54 7.91 -10.42
N GLN A 224 -11.82 7.57 -10.26
CA GLN A 224 -12.76 7.36 -11.36
C GLN A 224 -12.94 8.62 -12.22
N ASN A 225 -12.90 9.79 -11.61
CA ASN A 225 -12.97 11.08 -12.29
C ASN A 225 -11.64 11.51 -12.94
N GLY A 226 -10.60 10.66 -12.89
CA GLY A 226 -9.29 10.97 -13.45
C GLY A 226 -8.49 12.01 -12.67
N SER A 227 -8.90 12.30 -11.43
CA SER A 227 -8.23 13.28 -10.55
C SER A 227 -7.08 12.68 -9.75
N VAL A 228 -6.74 11.41 -9.95
CA VAL A 228 -5.61 10.73 -9.30
C VAL A 228 -4.56 10.36 -10.33
N VAL A 229 -3.31 10.71 -10.02
CA VAL A 229 -2.14 10.45 -10.87
C VAL A 229 -1.08 9.74 -10.05
N LEU A 230 -0.49 8.68 -10.58
CA LEU A 230 0.62 7.97 -9.96
C LEU A 230 1.95 8.46 -10.52
N VAL A 231 2.93 8.71 -9.67
CA VAL A 231 4.30 8.92 -10.11
C VAL A 231 4.98 7.57 -10.33
N ARG A 232 5.73 7.44 -11.41
CA ARG A 232 6.43 6.20 -11.77
C ARG A 232 7.38 5.76 -10.67
N GLY A 233 7.23 4.49 -10.24
CA GLY A 233 8.07 3.83 -9.25
C GLY A 233 7.77 2.33 -9.19
N ASP A 234 8.68 1.56 -8.61
CA ASP A 234 8.55 0.09 -8.48
C ASP A 234 7.32 -0.33 -7.68
N TRP A 235 6.86 0.54 -6.80
CA TRP A 235 5.67 0.37 -5.96
C TRP A 235 4.34 0.44 -6.74
N ASN A 236 4.33 0.97 -7.98
CA ASN A 236 3.10 1.12 -8.76
C ASN A 236 2.37 -0.20 -8.99
N ARG A 237 3.12 -1.29 -9.19
CA ARG A 237 2.54 -2.62 -9.40
C ARG A 237 1.71 -3.07 -8.19
N ASP A 238 2.27 -2.96 -7.00
CA ASP A 238 1.62 -3.41 -5.78
C ASP A 238 0.44 -2.51 -5.42
N PHE A 239 0.58 -1.19 -5.62
CA PHE A 239 -0.50 -0.22 -5.43
C PHE A 239 -1.71 -0.52 -6.33
N LEU A 240 -1.47 -0.73 -7.61
CA LEU A 240 -2.52 -1.04 -8.58
C LEU A 240 -3.16 -2.39 -8.30
N TYR A 241 -2.36 -3.41 -8.00
CA TYR A 241 -2.86 -4.75 -7.70
C TYR A 241 -3.78 -4.76 -6.48
N GLU A 242 -3.38 -4.15 -5.36
CA GLU A 242 -4.20 -4.09 -4.16
C GLU A 242 -5.47 -3.25 -4.38
N GLY A 243 -5.36 -2.11 -5.09
CA GLY A 243 -6.50 -1.30 -5.47
C GLY A 243 -7.54 -2.07 -6.30
N GLU A 244 -7.10 -2.80 -7.33
CA GLU A 244 -7.99 -3.60 -8.20
C GLU A 244 -8.63 -4.79 -7.47
N THR A 245 -7.97 -5.34 -6.46
CA THR A 245 -8.48 -6.48 -5.68
C THR A 245 -9.31 -6.08 -4.47
N PHE A 246 -9.31 -4.79 -4.10
CA PHE A 246 -10.10 -4.26 -3.01
C PHE A 246 -11.59 -4.41 -3.29
N ASP A 247 -12.34 -5.06 -2.39
CA ASP A 247 -13.79 -5.29 -2.50
C ASP A 247 -14.60 -4.70 -1.34
N GLY A 248 -13.98 -3.88 -0.51
CA GLY A 248 -14.60 -3.25 0.65
C GLY A 248 -14.99 -4.20 1.77
N LYS A 249 -14.70 -5.50 1.66
CA LYS A 249 -15.04 -6.53 2.63
C LYS A 249 -13.79 -7.01 3.34
N GLU A 250 -13.85 -7.06 4.66
CA GLU A 250 -12.82 -7.72 5.47
C GLU A 250 -12.84 -9.22 5.22
N LYS A 251 -11.98 -9.71 4.34
CA LYS A 251 -11.78 -11.15 4.11
C LYS A 251 -10.37 -11.54 4.53
N ARG A 252 -10.27 -12.67 5.24
CA ARG A 252 -8.97 -13.27 5.56
C ARG A 252 -8.16 -13.50 4.27
N GLY A 253 -6.92 -12.96 4.24
CA GLY A 253 -5.98 -13.16 3.14
C GLY A 253 -6.02 -12.13 2.01
N LYS A 254 -6.87 -11.10 2.09
CA LYS A 254 -6.79 -9.92 1.23
C LYS A 254 -6.16 -8.76 2.00
N PHE A 255 -5.23 -8.09 1.36
CA PHE A 255 -4.58 -6.90 1.91
C PHE A 255 -5.36 -5.67 1.47
N ASP A 256 -5.61 -4.77 2.38
CA ASP A 256 -6.24 -3.47 2.18
C ASP A 256 -5.42 -2.33 2.82
N ASP A 257 -4.20 -2.66 3.22
CA ASP A 257 -3.30 -1.77 3.96
C ASP A 257 -2.88 -0.54 3.11
N ILE A 258 -2.74 -0.71 1.77
CA ILE A 258 -2.46 0.41 0.84
C ILE A 258 -3.67 1.34 0.75
N VAL A 259 -4.88 0.76 0.71
CA VAL A 259 -6.12 1.53 0.64
C VAL A 259 -6.29 2.36 1.91
N ASP A 260 -6.05 1.78 3.09
CA ASP A 260 -6.17 2.48 4.37
C ASP A 260 -5.10 3.58 4.53
N ALA A 261 -3.85 3.31 4.14
CA ALA A 261 -2.79 4.34 4.12
C ALA A 261 -3.12 5.48 3.14
N THR A 262 -3.67 5.15 1.95
CA THR A 262 -4.09 6.13 0.94
C THR A 262 -5.24 6.98 1.45
N ASN A 263 -6.23 6.38 2.12
CA ASN A 263 -7.36 7.10 2.71
C ASN A 263 -6.92 8.08 3.79
N THR A 264 -5.98 7.66 4.66
CA THR A 264 -5.40 8.54 5.68
C THR A 264 -4.73 9.75 5.03
N MET A 265 -3.92 9.54 4.01
CA MET A 265 -3.27 10.60 3.24
C MET A 265 -4.29 11.51 2.53
N TYR A 266 -5.28 10.92 1.84
CA TYR A 266 -6.33 11.65 1.11
C TYR A 266 -7.12 12.59 2.02
N LYS A 267 -7.60 12.09 3.15
CA LYS A 267 -8.32 12.88 4.15
C LYS A 267 -7.52 14.09 4.62
N LEU A 268 -6.24 13.90 4.89
CA LEU A 268 -5.38 14.95 5.43
C LEU A 268 -4.94 15.98 4.38
N LEU A 269 -4.84 15.58 3.12
CA LEU A 269 -4.47 16.49 2.03
C LEU A 269 -5.67 17.19 1.41
N VAL A 270 -6.68 16.43 1.04
CA VAL A 270 -7.79 16.92 0.21
C VAL A 270 -8.91 17.46 1.08
N LEU A 271 -9.44 16.66 1.98
CA LEU A 271 -10.61 17.04 2.78
C LEU A 271 -10.28 18.14 3.81
N ALA A 272 -9.09 18.07 4.43
CA ALA A 272 -8.66 19.13 5.35
C ALA A 272 -8.37 20.46 4.63
N SER A 273 -8.09 20.43 3.33
CA SER A 273 -7.85 21.63 2.51
C SER A 273 -9.14 22.31 2.08
N SER A 274 -10.25 21.60 2.01
CA SER A 274 -11.56 22.12 1.67
C SER A 274 -12.30 22.77 2.85
N LEU A 275 -11.82 22.56 4.09
CA LEU A 275 -12.37 23.27 5.23
C LEU A 275 -11.92 24.74 5.20
N PRO A 276 -12.84 25.72 5.30
CA PRO A 276 -12.45 27.12 5.38
C PRO A 276 -11.46 27.31 6.52
N SER A 277 -10.31 27.91 6.22
CA SER A 277 -9.29 28.22 7.22
C SER A 277 -9.97 29.05 8.33
N LEU A 278 -10.13 28.45 9.50
CA LEU A 278 -10.46 29.21 10.70
C LEU A 278 -9.32 30.22 10.90
N LYS A 279 -9.51 31.44 10.41
CA LYS A 279 -8.61 32.57 10.71
C LYS A 279 -8.64 32.72 12.21
N PHE A 280 -7.63 32.24 12.89
CA PHE A 280 -7.38 32.56 14.29
C PHE A 280 -7.17 34.07 14.34
N ASN A 281 -8.20 34.78 14.81
CA ASN A 281 -8.20 36.21 14.98
C ASN A 281 -7.21 36.54 16.11
N LYS A 282 -5.99 36.95 15.74
CA LYS A 282 -4.95 37.42 16.66
C LYS A 282 -5.29 38.75 17.36
N GLN A 283 -6.56 39.17 17.35
CA GLN A 283 -7.01 40.40 17.95
C GLN A 283 -7.71 40.19 19.29
N ARG A 284 -7.06 39.57 20.29
CA ARG A 284 -7.50 39.70 21.72
C ARG A 284 -6.33 39.59 22.68
N ALA A 285 -5.29 40.38 22.46
CA ALA A 285 -4.20 40.52 23.45
C ALA A 285 -3.73 41.96 23.63
N SER A 286 -4.60 42.96 23.43
CA SER A 286 -4.22 44.37 23.64
C SER A 286 -5.35 45.21 24.22
N SER A 287 -6.06 44.71 25.26
CA SER A 287 -6.89 45.58 26.07
C SER A 287 -7.04 45.00 27.48
N MET A 288 -5.95 44.96 28.25
CA MET A 288 -6.04 45.03 29.70
C MET A 288 -5.72 46.48 30.09
N PRO A 289 -6.61 47.19 30.79
CA PRO A 289 -6.32 48.51 31.33
C PRO A 289 -5.26 48.34 32.44
N ARG A 290 -4.19 49.14 32.36
CA ARG A 290 -3.24 49.31 33.47
C ARG A 290 -3.99 49.91 34.63
N GLY A 291 -4.22 49.16 35.66
CA GLY A 291 -4.73 49.65 36.95
C GLY A 291 -3.68 50.56 37.60
N THR A 292 -4.08 51.75 37.90
CA THR A 292 -3.37 52.76 38.69
C THR A 292 -3.26 52.25 40.11
N LEU A 293 -2.04 52.17 40.64
CA LEU A 293 -1.73 52.03 42.05
C LEU A 293 -1.96 53.41 42.69
N LEU A 294 -2.78 53.44 43.68
CA LEU A 294 -2.71 54.34 44.83
C LEU A 294 -2.61 53.54 46.10
#